data_d90a7985b4b743a11647a392d92becf7
#
_entry.id   d90a7985b4b743a11647a392d92becf7
#
_cell.length_a   1.000
_cell.length_b   1.000
_cell.length_c   1.000
_cell.angle_alpha   90.00
_cell.angle_beta   90.00
_cell.angle_gamma   90.00
#
_symmetry.space_group_name_H-M   'P 1'
#
loop_
_entity.id
_entity.type
_entity.pdbx_description
1 polymer ?
#
loop_
_entity_poly.entity_id
_entity_poly.type
_entity_poly.pdbx_seq_one_letter_code
_entity_poly.pdbx_strand_id
1 'polypeptide(L)'
;PFYFIRKGNLDEEFETALTLLKEHFNQKSYFSFKYDFEYIKILTDDILYLEVDNHLTSLVTRAKVYHLYKPLKEIMSEIKSDDFIQISRKNSVNIKHIKQYKKNAILLDNNQTLKIGIAFKSAVAERMIK
;
A
#
# COMPACT_ATOMS: atom_id res chain seq x y z
N PRO A 1 -12.39 -27.91 8.31
CA PRO A 1 -12.32 -27.92 8.76
C PRO A 1 -11.95 -28.48 9.34
N PHE A 2 -11.23 -28.20 9.73
CA PHE A 2 -10.94 -28.64 10.30
C PHE A 2 -11.71 -28.88 11.09
N TYR A 3 -11.98 -28.58 11.44
CA TYR A 3 -12.67 -28.82 11.92
C TYR A 3 -13.61 -28.64 11.89
N PHE A 4 -13.82 -28.17 11.82
CA PHE A 4 -14.62 -27.85 11.86
C PHE A 4 -15.55 -27.94 12.39
N ILE A 5 -16.04 -27.97 12.65
CA ILE A 5 -16.72 -27.89 13.02
C ILE A 5 -17.73 -27.72 13.56
N ARG A 6 -18.38 -27.72 14.20
CA ARG A 6 -19.14 -27.41 14.75
C ARG A 6 -19.74 -26.92 15.08
N LYS A 7 -20.13 -27.26 15.34
CA LYS A 7 -20.57 -26.35 15.39
C LYS A 7 -20.14 -25.16 15.95
N GLY A 8 -20.31 -24.30 15.99
CA GLY A 8 -20.25 -22.96 16.44
C GLY A 8 -18.90 -22.51 16.88
N ASN A 9 -18.52 -22.79 18.11
CA ASN A 9 -17.25 -22.33 18.67
C ASN A 9 -16.04 -22.91 17.96
N LEU A 10 -16.15 -24.10 17.48
CA LEU A 10 -15.06 -24.75 16.79
C LEU A 10 -14.75 -24.05 15.48
N ASP A 11 -15.78 -23.62 14.78
CA ASP A 11 -15.60 -22.89 13.53
C ASP A 11 -14.96 -21.53 13.77
N GLU A 12 -15.36 -20.86 14.84
CA GLU A 12 -14.77 -19.57 15.19
C GLU A 12 -13.31 -19.70 15.53
N GLU A 13 -12.94 -20.72 16.28
CA GLU A 13 -11.55 -20.95 16.63
C GLU A 13 -10.71 -21.26 15.38
N PHE A 14 -11.25 -22.04 14.47
CA PHE A 14 -10.57 -22.35 13.24
C PHE A 14 -10.35 -21.11 12.39
N GLU A 15 -11.37 -20.28 12.26
CA GLU A 15 -11.29 -19.05 11.51
C GLU A 15 -10.25 -18.09 12.11
N THR A 16 -10.22 -17.99 13.42
CA THR A 16 -9.26 -17.13 14.12
C THR A 16 -7.83 -17.63 13.87
N ALA A 17 -7.61 -18.93 13.99
CA ALA A 17 -6.29 -19.51 13.77
C ALA A 17 -5.84 -19.27 12.33
N LEU A 18 -6.75 -19.41 11.38
CA LEU A 18 -6.43 -19.20 9.98
C LEU A 18 -6.06 -17.74 9.72
N THR A 19 -6.78 -16.82 10.34
CA THR A 19 -6.49 -15.40 10.22
C THR A 19 -5.11 -15.07 10.78
N LEU A 20 -4.76 -15.62 11.94
CA LEU A 20 -3.47 -15.41 12.55
C LEU A 20 -2.35 -15.94 11.66
N LEU A 21 -2.55 -17.08 11.04
CA LEU A 21 -1.58 -17.66 10.13
C LEU A 21 -1.36 -16.76 8.92
N LYS A 22 -2.43 -16.20 8.37
CA LYS A 22 -2.33 -15.29 7.24
C LYS A 22 -1.56 -14.03 7.62
N GLU A 23 -1.84 -13.47 8.79
CA GLU A 23 -1.13 -12.28 9.25
C GLU A 23 0.35 -12.56 9.45
N HIS A 24 0.66 -13.73 9.95
CA HIS A 24 2.03 -14.10 10.25
C HIS A 24 2.86 -14.40 8.98
N PHE A 25 2.28 -15.08 8.00
CA PHE A 25 3.02 -15.54 6.84
C PHE A 25 2.81 -14.72 5.58
N ASN A 26 1.63 -14.19 5.37
CA ASN A 26 1.34 -13.47 4.14
C ASN A 26 1.06 -11.98 4.35
N GLN A 27 0.49 -11.63 5.47
CA GLN A 27 0.18 -10.24 5.82
C GLN A 27 -0.42 -9.45 4.66
N LYS A 28 -1.32 -10.08 3.92
CA LYS A 28 -1.98 -9.40 2.81
C LYS A 28 -3.01 -8.42 3.34
N SER A 29 -2.99 -7.22 2.82
CA SER A 29 -4.00 -6.23 3.14
C SER A 29 -4.59 -5.68 1.85
N TYR A 30 -5.78 -5.15 1.96
CA TYR A 30 -6.51 -4.61 0.83
C TYR A 30 -6.89 -3.18 1.10
N PHE A 31 -6.94 -2.39 0.05
CA PHE A 31 -7.46 -1.05 0.10
C PHE A 31 -8.74 -1.03 -0.71
N SER A 32 -9.84 -0.60 -0.07
CA SER A 32 -11.15 -0.55 -0.72
C SER A 32 -11.59 0.90 -0.83
N PHE A 33 -12.17 1.24 -1.96
CA PHE A 33 -12.66 2.60 -2.17
C PHE A 33 -13.80 2.56 -3.17
N LYS A 34 -14.57 3.66 -3.18
CA LYS A 34 -15.66 3.81 -4.13
C LYS A 34 -15.16 4.61 -5.33
N TYR A 35 -15.33 4.06 -6.50
CA TYR A 35 -14.86 4.68 -7.72
C TYR A 35 -15.88 4.45 -8.82
N ASP A 36 -16.37 5.54 -9.40
CA ASP A 36 -17.31 5.50 -10.51
C ASP A 36 -18.54 4.62 -10.19
N PHE A 37 -19.13 4.85 -9.00
CA PHE A 37 -20.31 4.14 -8.48
C PHE A 37 -20.09 2.68 -8.15
N GLU A 38 -18.86 2.22 -8.15
CA GLU A 38 -18.53 0.85 -7.79
C GLU A 38 -17.57 0.82 -6.62
N TYR A 39 -17.63 -0.26 -5.83
CA TYR A 39 -16.62 -0.50 -4.81
C TYR A 39 -15.51 -1.32 -5.42
N ILE A 40 -14.31 -0.81 -5.27
CA ILE A 40 -13.12 -1.46 -5.80
C ILE A 40 -12.23 -1.86 -4.63
N LYS A 41 -11.75 -3.09 -4.69
CA LYS A 41 -10.87 -3.64 -3.67
C LYS A 41 -9.60 -4.11 -4.35
N ILE A 42 -8.46 -3.56 -3.92
CA ILE A 42 -7.17 -3.93 -4.49
C ILE A 42 -6.21 -4.32 -3.39
N LEU A 43 -5.28 -5.20 -3.72
CA LEU A 43 -4.20 -5.54 -2.81
C LEU A 43 -3.29 -4.34 -2.64
N THR A 44 -2.93 -4.01 -1.41
CA THR A 44 -2.00 -2.91 -1.19
C THR A 44 -0.65 -3.19 -1.84
N ASP A 45 -0.27 -4.45 -1.96
CA ASP A 45 0.97 -4.84 -2.63
C ASP A 45 0.96 -4.55 -4.13
N ASP A 46 -0.21 -4.40 -4.73
CA ASP A 46 -0.30 -4.05 -6.14
C ASP A 46 -0.20 -2.56 -6.41
N ILE A 47 -0.25 -1.75 -5.37
CA ILE A 47 -0.10 -0.30 -5.51
C ILE A 47 1.38 0.03 -5.61
N LEU A 48 1.76 0.68 -6.70
CA LEU A 48 3.15 1.07 -6.92
C LEU A 48 3.49 2.36 -6.19
N TYR A 49 2.67 3.38 -6.39
CA TYR A 49 2.86 4.65 -5.72
C TYR A 49 1.59 5.48 -5.77
N LEU A 50 1.60 6.56 -4.98
CA LEU A 50 0.52 7.53 -4.94
C LEU A 50 1.09 8.88 -5.33
N GLU A 51 0.30 9.64 -6.07
CA GLU A 51 0.70 10.99 -6.46
C GLU A 51 -0.50 11.92 -6.34
N VAL A 52 -0.32 13.04 -5.63
CA VAL A 52 -1.39 14.02 -5.46
C VAL A 52 -1.13 15.24 -6.33
N ASP A 53 -2.17 15.72 -7.00
CA ASP A 53 -2.14 16.95 -7.77
C ASP A 53 -3.38 17.73 -7.39
N ASN A 54 -3.19 18.85 -6.70
CA ASN A 54 -4.25 19.61 -6.07
C ASN A 54 -4.98 18.71 -5.06
N HIS A 55 -6.26 18.41 -5.31
CA HIS A 55 -7.04 17.57 -4.39
C HIS A 55 -7.27 16.18 -4.96
N LEU A 56 -6.63 15.87 -6.07
CA LEU A 56 -6.81 14.60 -6.73
C LEU A 56 -5.57 13.72 -6.50
N THR A 57 -5.78 12.58 -5.88
CA THR A 57 -4.69 11.64 -5.65
C THR A 57 -4.82 10.49 -6.65
N SER A 58 -3.75 10.27 -7.39
CA SER A 58 -3.67 9.16 -8.33
C SER A 58 -3.09 7.95 -7.62
N LEU A 59 -3.81 6.85 -7.69
CA LEU A 59 -3.40 5.58 -7.10
C LEU A 59 -2.93 4.70 -8.25
N VAL A 60 -1.63 4.57 -8.38
CA VAL A 60 -1.03 3.87 -9.52
C VAL A 60 -0.78 2.43 -9.16
N THR A 61 -1.43 1.52 -9.89
CA THR A 61 -1.24 0.08 -9.71
C THR A 61 -0.59 -0.50 -10.96
N ARG A 62 -0.27 -1.78 -10.91
CA ARG A 62 0.31 -2.44 -12.08
C ARG A 62 -0.63 -2.46 -13.27
N ALA A 63 -1.93 -2.56 -13.02
CA ALA A 63 -2.91 -2.73 -14.07
C ALA A 63 -3.58 -1.42 -14.49
N LYS A 64 -3.75 -0.50 -13.56
CA LYS A 64 -4.59 0.66 -13.80
C LYS A 64 -4.26 1.80 -12.85
N VAL A 65 -4.64 3.02 -13.24
CA VAL A 65 -4.53 4.21 -12.39
C VAL A 65 -5.92 4.64 -11.98
N TYR A 66 -6.12 4.85 -10.69
CA TYR A 66 -7.37 5.36 -10.14
C TYR A 66 -7.15 6.77 -9.61
N HIS A 67 -8.13 7.62 -9.80
CA HIS A 67 -8.06 9.01 -9.32
C HIS A 67 -9.09 9.23 -8.23
N LEU A 68 -8.63 9.60 -7.06
CA LEU A 68 -9.49 9.78 -5.89
C LEU A 68 -9.40 11.21 -5.38
N TYR A 69 -10.57 11.79 -5.05
CA TYR A 69 -10.61 13.13 -4.47
C TYR A 69 -10.41 13.06 -2.97
N LYS A 70 -9.20 12.69 -2.56
CA LYS A 70 -8.81 12.61 -1.16
C LYS A 70 -7.37 13.07 -1.00
N PRO A 71 -7.03 13.68 0.15
CA PRO A 71 -5.65 14.04 0.41
C PRO A 71 -4.75 12.81 0.51
N LEU A 72 -3.49 12.99 0.16
CA LEU A 72 -2.52 11.89 0.23
C LEU A 72 -2.45 11.29 1.63
N LYS A 73 -2.43 12.13 2.66
CA LYS A 73 -2.36 11.65 4.05
C LYS A 73 -3.54 10.78 4.42
N GLU A 74 -4.73 11.14 3.93
CA GLU A 74 -5.93 10.38 4.25
C GLU A 74 -5.86 8.99 3.62
N ILE A 75 -5.42 8.92 2.37
CA ILE A 75 -5.28 7.63 1.70
C ILE A 75 -4.20 6.79 2.37
N MET A 76 -3.08 7.39 2.73
CA MET A 76 -2.03 6.66 3.42
C MET A 76 -2.49 6.10 4.76
N SER A 77 -3.34 6.83 5.47
CA SER A 77 -3.86 6.34 6.74
C SER A 77 -4.87 5.21 6.55
N GLU A 78 -5.58 5.20 5.43
CA GLU A 78 -6.54 4.14 5.11
C GLU A 78 -5.83 2.88 4.59
N ILE A 79 -4.69 3.05 3.94
CA ILE A 79 -3.86 1.92 3.52
C ILE A 79 -3.08 1.44 4.73
N LYS A 80 -3.57 0.41 5.36
CA LYS A 80 -2.94 -0.10 6.59
C LYS A 80 -1.73 -0.97 6.26
N SER A 81 -0.68 -0.31 5.76
CA SER A 81 0.55 -1.01 5.39
C SER A 81 1.75 -0.16 5.78
N ASP A 82 2.75 -0.81 6.36
CA ASP A 82 4.01 -0.15 6.73
C ASP A 82 4.95 -0.01 5.55
N ASP A 83 4.55 -0.49 4.38
CA ASP A 83 5.42 -0.51 3.21
C ASP A 83 5.40 0.78 2.41
N PHE A 84 4.52 1.70 2.77
CA PHE A 84 4.42 2.97 2.07
C PHE A 84 5.22 4.05 2.78
N ILE A 85 6.02 4.77 2.01
CA ILE A 85 6.80 5.88 2.54
C ILE A 85 6.58 7.10 1.66
N GLN A 86 6.37 8.24 2.31
CA GLN A 86 6.23 9.50 1.60
C GLN A 86 7.62 10.01 1.21
N ILE A 87 7.83 10.28 -0.06
CA ILE A 87 9.13 10.72 -0.57
C ILE A 87 9.13 12.18 -0.99
N SER A 88 7.95 12.80 -1.06
CA SER A 88 7.83 14.23 -1.36
C SER A 88 6.45 14.66 -0.92
N ARG A 89 6.16 15.95 -1.06
CA ARG A 89 4.83 16.46 -0.71
C ARG A 89 3.74 15.84 -1.57
N LYS A 90 4.08 15.41 -2.77
CA LYS A 90 3.12 14.89 -3.72
C LYS A 90 3.13 13.39 -3.87
N ASN A 91 4.17 12.72 -3.42
CA ASN A 91 4.34 11.29 -3.72
C ASN A 91 4.58 10.45 -2.50
N SER A 92 3.99 9.27 -2.53
CA SER A 92 4.27 8.20 -1.58
C SER A 92 4.49 6.92 -2.39
N VAL A 93 5.48 6.13 -2.05
CA VAL A 93 5.80 4.92 -2.81
C VAL A 93 5.69 3.68 -1.95
N ASN A 94 5.41 2.58 -2.62
CA ASN A 94 5.42 1.27 -1.99
C ASN A 94 6.85 0.72 -2.07
N ILE A 95 7.45 0.52 -0.90
CA ILE A 95 8.83 0.07 -0.81
C ILE A 95 9.05 -1.24 -1.55
N LYS A 96 8.06 -2.11 -1.57
CA LYS A 96 8.16 -3.42 -2.23
C LYS A 96 8.38 -3.31 -3.73
N HIS A 97 8.05 -2.19 -4.33
CA HIS A 97 8.19 -1.98 -5.77
C HIS A 97 9.36 -1.09 -6.13
N ILE A 98 10.22 -0.78 -5.18
CA ILE A 98 11.41 0.01 -5.46
C ILE A 98 12.45 -0.91 -6.06
N LYS A 99 12.84 -0.61 -7.30
CA LYS A 99 13.84 -1.37 -8.01
C LYS A 99 15.24 -0.83 -7.72
N GLN A 100 15.38 0.47 -7.57
CA GLN A 100 16.65 1.11 -7.32
C GLN A 100 16.45 2.37 -6.51
N TYR A 101 17.30 2.55 -5.50
CA TYR A 101 17.29 3.74 -4.67
C TYR A 101 18.51 4.56 -4.99
N LYS A 102 18.31 5.81 -5.39
CA LYS A 102 19.36 6.77 -5.65
C LYS A 102 19.27 7.90 -4.64
N LYS A 103 20.35 8.67 -4.51
CA LYS A 103 20.38 9.76 -3.55
C LYS A 103 19.21 10.73 -3.69
N ASN A 104 18.82 11.05 -4.91
CA ASN A 104 17.79 12.05 -5.18
C ASN A 104 16.52 11.49 -5.82
N ALA A 105 16.48 10.19 -6.10
CA ALA A 105 15.38 9.63 -6.84
C ALA A 105 15.20 8.15 -6.55
N ILE A 106 14.01 7.65 -6.85
CA ILE A 106 13.67 6.24 -6.71
C ILE A 106 13.19 5.73 -8.05
N LEU A 107 13.70 4.56 -8.46
CA LEU A 107 13.25 3.87 -9.65
C LEU A 107 12.33 2.74 -9.23
N LEU A 108 11.14 2.68 -9.80
CA LEU A 108 10.16 1.66 -9.51
C LEU A 108 10.19 0.52 -10.51
N ASP A 109 9.51 -0.57 -10.18
CA ASP A 109 9.45 -1.76 -11.04
C ASP A 109 8.93 -1.49 -12.44
N ASN A 110 8.07 -0.48 -12.59
CA ASN A 110 7.53 -0.11 -13.89
C ASN A 110 8.43 0.87 -14.65
N ASN A 111 9.66 1.04 -14.18
CA ASN A 111 10.66 1.95 -14.76
C ASN A 111 10.31 3.42 -14.60
N GLN A 112 9.35 3.73 -13.74
CA GLN A 112 9.02 5.11 -13.42
C GLN A 112 10.01 5.64 -12.39
N THR A 113 10.54 6.85 -12.63
CA THR A 113 11.46 7.49 -11.71
C THR A 113 10.74 8.61 -10.98
N LEU A 114 10.87 8.63 -9.66
CA LEU A 114 10.27 9.67 -8.82
C LEU A 114 11.35 10.38 -8.03
N LYS A 115 11.27 11.70 -7.99
CA LYS A 115 12.24 12.51 -7.25
C LYS A 115 11.91 12.52 -5.76
N ILE A 116 12.94 12.50 -4.94
CA ILE A 116 12.81 12.59 -3.50
C ILE A 116 12.92 14.07 -3.10
N GLY A 117 11.92 14.57 -2.37
CA GLY A 117 11.95 15.95 -1.89
C GLY A 117 13.05 16.14 -0.85
N ILE A 118 13.63 17.33 -0.82
CA ILE A 118 14.74 17.63 0.08
C ILE A 118 14.38 17.34 1.53
N ALA A 119 13.18 17.72 1.95
CA ALA A 119 12.74 17.52 3.33
C ALA A 119 12.53 16.04 3.68
N PHE A 120 12.46 15.18 2.67
CA PHE A 120 12.16 13.76 2.88
C PHE A 120 13.38 12.85 2.70
N LYS A 121 14.51 13.40 2.26
CA LYS A 121 15.70 12.57 1.97
C LYS A 121 16.19 11.80 3.18
N SER A 122 16.21 12.44 4.34
CA SER A 122 16.69 11.80 5.55
C SER A 122 15.82 10.61 5.96
N ALA A 123 14.50 10.82 5.95
CA ALA A 123 13.57 9.75 6.33
C ALA A 123 13.61 8.60 5.33
N VAL A 124 13.73 8.91 4.04
CA VAL A 124 13.81 7.88 3.02
C VAL A 124 15.10 7.08 3.16
N ALA A 125 16.22 7.76 3.35
CA ALA A 125 17.50 7.09 3.52
C ALA A 125 17.49 6.16 4.74
N GLU A 126 16.93 6.63 5.84
CA GLU A 126 16.83 5.83 7.05
C GLU A 126 16.02 4.56 6.80
N ARG A 127 14.93 4.69 6.07
CA ARG A 127 14.05 3.56 5.78
C ARG A 127 14.70 2.57 4.81
N MET A 128 15.44 3.08 3.82
CA MET A 128 16.00 2.25 2.77
C MET A 128 17.29 1.55 3.16
N ILE A 129 18.05 2.13 4.07
CA ILE A 129 19.35 1.59 4.45
C ILE A 129 19.24 0.52 5.54
N LYS A 130 18.17 0.51 6.28
CA LYS A 130 17.97 -0.50 7.32
C LYS A 130 17.66 -1.89 6.76
#